data_d67203aaa18180bde2ab1efa6f7386c0
#
_entry.id   d67203aaa18180bde2ab1efa6f7386c0
#
_cell.length_a   1.000
_cell.length_b   1.000
_cell.length_c   1.000
_cell.angle_alpha   90.00
_cell.angle_beta   90.00
_cell.angle_gamma   90.00
#
_symmetry.space_group_name_H-M   'P 1'
#
loop_
_entity.id
_entity.type
_entity.pdbx_description
1 polymer ?
#
loop_
_entity_poly.entity_id
_entity_poly.type
_entity_poly.pdbx_seq_one_letter_code
_entity_poly.pdbx_strand_id
1 'polypeptide(L)'
;KSFSSSLAEDAQDRGINETCNEYLSQIENSYGINGLNIKFAHPKNPSSLPSLHISSQKYNNGSSSFSATLMPDAEYCYLSTLLVTVINNQSCSEIAQINIENDQNLQVSVYADGNYTILTPSDGSFQAILTKSGENSCTMTESRMMWPGK
;
A
#
# COMPACT_ATOMS: atom_id res chain seq x y z
N LYS A 1 -10.00 18.75 4.78
CA LYS A 1 -10.86 18.64 3.60
C LYS A 1 -11.22 17.18 3.40
N SER A 2 -12.50 16.84 3.51
CA SER A 2 -12.94 15.48 3.22
C SER A 2 -13.19 15.34 1.72
N PHE A 3 -12.87 14.17 1.19
CA PHE A 3 -13.18 13.80 -0.19
C PHE A 3 -14.49 13.03 -0.20
N SER A 4 -15.24 13.14 -1.32
CA SER A 4 -16.64 12.68 -1.38
C SER A 4 -16.80 11.17 -1.43
N SER A 5 -15.73 10.40 -1.78
CA SER A 5 -15.82 8.95 -1.93
C SER A 5 -14.55 8.24 -1.53
N SER A 6 -14.71 7.01 -1.05
CA SER A 6 -13.61 6.09 -0.78
C SER A 6 -13.13 5.40 -2.06
N LEU A 7 -11.98 4.73 -1.99
CA LEU A 7 -11.50 3.91 -3.10
C LEU A 7 -12.51 2.83 -3.49
N ALA A 8 -13.11 2.17 -2.50
CA ALA A 8 -14.07 1.10 -2.74
C ALA A 8 -15.36 1.64 -3.36
N GLU A 9 -15.83 2.82 -2.93
CA GLU A 9 -17.00 3.47 -3.54
C GLU A 9 -16.73 3.84 -5.00
N ASP A 10 -15.58 4.44 -5.29
CA ASP A 10 -15.16 4.77 -6.65
C ASP A 10 -15.06 3.53 -7.53
N ALA A 11 -14.53 2.44 -6.98
CA ALA A 11 -14.42 1.17 -7.69
C ALA A 11 -15.80 0.59 -7.99
N GLN A 12 -16.70 0.62 -7.03
CA GLN A 12 -18.07 0.14 -7.19
C GLN A 12 -18.81 0.93 -8.28
N ASP A 13 -18.70 2.25 -8.24
CA ASP A 13 -19.32 3.12 -9.24
C ASP A 13 -18.79 2.86 -10.64
N ARG A 14 -17.54 2.45 -10.76
CA ARG A 14 -16.91 2.12 -12.04
C ARG A 14 -17.32 0.74 -12.56
N GLY A 15 -17.91 -0.11 -11.72
CA GLY A 15 -18.34 -1.47 -12.09
C GLY A 15 -17.26 -2.53 -11.86
N ILE A 16 -16.36 -2.33 -10.93
CA ILE A 16 -15.32 -3.29 -10.58
C ILE A 16 -15.96 -4.54 -9.95
N ASN A 17 -15.30 -5.69 -10.11
CA ASN A 17 -15.71 -6.96 -9.53
C ASN A 17 -16.04 -6.81 -8.04
N GLU A 18 -17.19 -7.33 -7.63
CA GLU A 18 -17.70 -7.17 -6.27
C GLU A 18 -16.79 -7.82 -5.22
N THR A 19 -16.28 -9.03 -5.49
CA THR A 19 -15.35 -9.72 -4.59
C THR A 19 -14.05 -8.91 -4.42
N CYS A 20 -13.49 -8.41 -5.52
CA CYS A 20 -12.33 -7.53 -5.48
C CYS A 20 -12.60 -6.27 -4.66
N ASN A 21 -13.78 -5.69 -4.82
CA ASN A 21 -14.15 -4.48 -4.12
C ASN A 21 -14.30 -4.66 -2.62
N GLU A 22 -14.80 -5.81 -2.18
CA GLU A 22 -14.88 -6.15 -0.77
C GLU A 22 -13.48 -6.20 -0.12
N TYR A 23 -12.51 -6.83 -0.79
CA TYR A 23 -11.12 -6.86 -0.32
C TYR A 23 -10.49 -5.46 -0.31
N LEU A 24 -10.75 -4.67 -1.36
CA LEU A 24 -10.26 -3.28 -1.42
C LEU A 24 -10.78 -2.46 -0.24
N SER A 25 -12.05 -2.61 0.09
CA SER A 25 -12.67 -1.93 1.23
C SER A 25 -12.00 -2.32 2.56
N GLN A 26 -11.71 -3.60 2.77
CA GLN A 26 -11.03 -4.06 3.97
C GLN A 26 -9.61 -3.48 4.09
N ILE A 27 -8.88 -3.44 2.98
CA ILE A 27 -7.51 -2.91 2.95
C ILE A 27 -7.53 -1.39 3.19
N GLU A 28 -8.42 -0.69 2.53
CA GLU A 28 -8.60 0.75 2.68
C GLU A 28 -8.86 1.12 4.14
N ASN A 29 -9.74 0.39 4.80
CA ASN A 29 -10.05 0.60 6.21
C ASN A 29 -8.86 0.26 7.12
N SER A 30 -8.17 -0.83 6.83
CA SER A 30 -6.99 -1.27 7.60
C SER A 30 -5.86 -0.25 7.57
N TYR A 31 -5.62 0.38 6.41
CA TYR A 31 -4.58 1.40 6.27
C TYR A 31 -5.06 2.82 6.60
N GLY A 32 -6.35 3.02 6.80
CA GLY A 32 -6.90 4.35 7.02
C GLY A 32 -6.79 5.26 5.80
N ILE A 33 -6.95 4.69 4.60
CA ILE A 33 -6.86 5.43 3.35
C ILE A 33 -8.06 6.37 3.20
N ASN A 34 -7.81 7.67 3.03
CA ASN A 34 -8.87 8.66 2.86
C ASN A 34 -8.42 9.88 2.04
N GLY A 35 -7.56 9.65 1.07
CA GLY A 35 -6.98 10.72 0.26
C GLY A 35 -7.74 11.02 -1.03
N LEU A 36 -7.04 11.66 -1.97
CA LEU A 36 -7.53 11.90 -3.31
C LEU A 36 -7.30 10.67 -4.17
N ASN A 37 -8.33 10.22 -4.89
CA ASN A 37 -8.34 8.94 -5.58
C ASN A 37 -8.33 9.11 -7.10
N ILE A 38 -7.63 8.20 -7.78
CA ILE A 38 -7.75 7.97 -9.22
C ILE A 38 -7.84 6.48 -9.46
N LYS A 39 -8.38 6.09 -10.62
CA LYS A 39 -8.56 4.69 -10.98
C LYS A 39 -8.42 4.46 -12.48
N PHE A 40 -7.97 3.26 -12.84
CA PHE A 40 -7.95 2.78 -14.21
C PHE A 40 -8.67 1.44 -14.29
N ALA A 41 -9.65 1.33 -15.18
CA ALA A 41 -10.38 0.10 -15.41
C ALA A 41 -10.74 0.00 -16.88
N HIS A 42 -10.91 -1.23 -17.38
CA HIS A 42 -11.27 -1.46 -18.77
C HIS A 42 -12.64 -0.81 -19.06
N PRO A 43 -12.76 -0.03 -20.16
CA PRO A 43 -13.99 0.73 -20.42
C PRO A 43 -15.24 -0.13 -20.63
N LYS A 44 -15.11 -1.36 -21.12
CA LYS A 44 -16.23 -2.25 -21.41
C LYS A 44 -16.36 -3.42 -20.46
N ASN A 45 -15.23 -3.90 -19.89
CA ASN A 45 -15.20 -5.08 -19.04
C ASN A 45 -14.50 -4.80 -17.71
N PRO A 46 -14.96 -3.81 -16.94
CA PRO A 46 -14.29 -3.45 -15.68
C PRO A 46 -14.37 -4.54 -14.61
N SER A 47 -15.40 -5.38 -14.64
CA SER A 47 -15.61 -6.42 -13.61
C SER A 47 -14.82 -7.70 -13.87
N SER A 48 -14.31 -7.93 -15.08
CA SER A 48 -13.62 -9.18 -15.44
C SER A 48 -12.12 -9.02 -15.71
N LEU A 49 -11.65 -7.79 -15.83
CA LEU A 49 -10.24 -7.50 -16.14
C LEU A 49 -9.56 -6.76 -14.99
N PRO A 50 -8.22 -6.82 -14.90
CA PRO A 50 -7.49 -6.11 -13.85
C PRO A 50 -7.75 -4.62 -13.85
N SER A 51 -7.73 -4.03 -12.66
CA SER A 51 -7.91 -2.60 -12.46
C SER A 51 -6.89 -2.07 -11.47
N LEU A 52 -6.58 -0.78 -11.55
CA LEU A 52 -5.62 -0.09 -10.70
C LEU A 52 -6.31 1.05 -9.96
N HIS A 53 -6.11 1.11 -8.66
CA HIS A 53 -6.72 2.10 -7.77
C HIS A 53 -5.63 2.78 -6.96
N ILE A 54 -5.59 4.10 -7.00
CA ILE A 54 -4.55 4.89 -6.34
C ILE A 54 -5.20 5.94 -5.45
N SER A 55 -4.64 6.11 -4.25
CA SER A 55 -5.04 7.16 -3.33
C SER A 55 -3.80 7.83 -2.75
N SER A 56 -3.77 9.15 -2.75
CA SER A 56 -2.68 9.92 -2.16
C SER A 56 -3.18 10.80 -1.05
N GLN A 57 -2.43 10.86 0.04
CA GLN A 57 -2.78 11.67 1.22
C GLN A 57 -1.56 12.45 1.70
N LYS A 58 -1.83 13.61 2.28
CA LYS A 58 -0.81 14.48 2.85
C LYS A 58 -0.93 14.50 4.36
N TYR A 59 0.21 14.39 5.04
CA TYR A 59 0.34 14.53 6.49
C TYR A 59 1.17 15.78 6.82
N ASN A 60 1.26 16.12 8.10
CA ASN A 60 2.09 17.24 8.55
C ASN A 60 3.57 17.01 8.30
N ASN A 61 4.03 15.76 8.43
CA ASN A 61 5.43 15.38 8.31
C ASN A 61 5.73 14.52 7.08
N GLY A 62 4.87 14.57 6.07
CA GLY A 62 5.10 13.79 4.85
C GLY A 62 3.85 13.55 4.03
N SER A 63 3.88 12.47 3.28
CA SER A 63 2.77 12.06 2.41
C SER A 63 2.81 10.55 2.19
N SER A 64 1.70 9.99 1.73
CA SER A 64 1.68 8.60 1.29
C SER A 64 0.89 8.46 0.00
N SER A 65 1.30 7.50 -0.80
CA SER A 65 0.58 7.07 -2.00
C SER A 65 0.33 5.57 -1.90
N PHE A 66 -0.92 5.21 -1.90
CA PHE A 66 -1.36 3.82 -1.88
C PHE A 66 -1.84 3.41 -3.28
N SER A 67 -1.46 2.22 -3.72
CA SER A 67 -2.00 1.65 -4.96
C SER A 67 -2.39 0.20 -4.75
N ALA A 68 -3.50 -0.21 -5.36
CA ALA A 68 -3.96 -1.58 -5.36
C ALA A 68 -4.27 -1.98 -6.79
N THR A 69 -3.71 -3.12 -7.22
CA THR A 69 -4.09 -3.77 -8.48
C THR A 69 -5.00 -4.93 -8.12
N LEU A 70 -6.20 -4.93 -8.67
CA LEU A 70 -7.21 -5.95 -8.44
C LEU A 70 -7.28 -6.84 -9.67
N MET A 71 -7.17 -8.15 -9.48
CA MET A 71 -7.15 -9.14 -10.57
C MET A 71 -8.23 -10.19 -10.33
N PRO A 72 -9.43 -9.98 -10.88
CA PRO A 72 -10.51 -10.97 -10.72
C PRO A 72 -10.19 -12.27 -11.46
N ASP A 73 -10.52 -13.40 -10.84
CA ASP A 73 -10.34 -14.74 -11.39
C ASP A 73 -11.50 -15.62 -10.93
N ALA A 74 -12.55 -15.68 -11.77
CA ALA A 74 -13.81 -16.36 -11.46
C ALA A 74 -14.41 -15.79 -10.14
N GLU A 75 -14.58 -16.64 -9.11
CA GLU A 75 -15.11 -16.23 -7.81
C GLU A 75 -14.04 -15.66 -6.86
N TYR A 76 -12.77 -15.65 -7.30
CA TYR A 76 -11.65 -15.17 -6.51
C TYR A 76 -11.21 -13.80 -6.97
N CYS A 77 -10.41 -13.14 -6.14
CA CYS A 77 -9.72 -11.91 -6.51
C CYS A 77 -8.32 -11.93 -5.95
N TYR A 78 -7.34 -11.68 -6.81
CA TYR A 78 -5.95 -11.51 -6.40
C TYR A 78 -5.65 -10.01 -6.33
N LEU A 79 -4.81 -9.63 -5.37
CA LEU A 79 -4.50 -8.22 -5.14
C LEU A 79 -3.01 -8.05 -4.94
N SER A 80 -2.46 -7.01 -5.55
CA SER A 80 -1.17 -6.49 -5.14
C SER A 80 -1.36 -5.08 -4.60
N THR A 81 -0.67 -4.75 -3.52
CA THR A 81 -0.73 -3.39 -2.96
C THR A 81 0.66 -2.82 -2.79
N LEU A 82 0.75 -1.53 -2.94
CA LEU A 82 1.98 -0.77 -2.72
C LEU A 82 1.62 0.48 -1.92
N LEU A 83 2.31 0.68 -0.80
CA LEU A 83 2.17 1.89 0.00
C LEU A 83 3.52 2.56 0.07
N VAL A 84 3.64 3.74 -0.54
CA VAL A 84 4.85 4.56 -0.50
C VAL A 84 4.60 5.71 0.46
N THR A 85 5.39 5.77 1.52
CA THR A 85 5.28 6.81 2.54
C THR A 85 6.56 7.62 2.58
N VAL A 86 6.45 8.93 2.38
CA VAL A 86 7.55 9.88 2.55
C VAL A 86 7.45 10.46 3.96
N ILE A 87 8.49 10.26 4.76
CA ILE A 87 8.52 10.67 6.15
C ILE A 87 9.65 11.69 6.32
N ASN A 88 9.27 12.92 6.64
CA ASN A 88 10.22 14.00 6.93
C ASN A 88 10.50 14.02 8.43
N ASN A 89 11.68 14.50 8.81
CA ASN A 89 12.11 14.65 10.20
C ASN A 89 12.28 13.33 10.96
N GLN A 90 12.41 12.21 10.23
CA GLN A 90 12.80 10.91 10.79
C GLN A 90 13.76 10.21 9.83
N SER A 91 14.84 9.67 10.36
CA SER A 91 15.80 8.90 9.56
C SER A 91 15.27 7.48 9.30
N CYS A 92 15.80 6.82 8.28
CA CYS A 92 15.48 5.41 8.02
C CYS A 92 15.88 4.51 9.20
N SER A 93 16.98 4.84 9.90
CA SER A 93 17.41 4.11 11.10
C SER A 93 16.37 4.18 12.22
N GLU A 94 15.79 5.35 12.46
CA GLU A 94 14.73 5.54 13.45
C GLU A 94 13.48 4.75 13.09
N ILE A 95 13.11 4.76 11.82
CA ILE A 95 11.93 4.02 11.32
C ILE A 95 12.16 2.51 11.43
N ALA A 96 13.35 2.02 11.07
CA ALA A 96 13.70 0.62 11.23
C ALA A 96 13.61 0.20 12.70
N GLN A 97 14.11 1.02 13.61
CA GLN A 97 14.07 0.73 15.05
C GLN A 97 12.63 0.64 15.58
N ILE A 98 11.75 1.53 15.17
CA ILE A 98 10.31 1.48 15.53
C ILE A 98 9.69 0.16 15.06
N ASN A 99 10.00 -0.27 13.83
CA ASN A 99 9.48 -1.52 13.29
C ASN A 99 10.03 -2.74 14.05
N ILE A 100 11.30 -2.72 14.44
CA ILE A 100 11.92 -3.79 15.25
C ILE A 100 11.24 -3.88 16.61
N GLU A 101 10.93 -2.76 17.24
CA GLU A 101 10.25 -2.72 18.53
C GLU A 101 8.84 -3.31 18.46
N ASN A 102 8.16 -3.12 17.33
CA ASN A 102 6.82 -3.64 17.10
C ASN A 102 6.82 -5.12 16.70
N ASP A 103 7.88 -5.62 16.09
CA ASP A 103 8.05 -7.02 15.67
C ASP A 103 9.49 -7.46 15.90
N GLN A 104 9.73 -8.16 17.00
CA GLN A 104 11.08 -8.62 17.40
C GLN A 104 11.66 -9.65 16.44
N ASN A 105 10.83 -10.30 15.63
CA ASN A 105 11.28 -11.29 14.65
C ASN A 105 11.49 -10.69 13.25
N LEU A 106 11.38 -9.40 13.14
CA LEU A 106 11.60 -8.68 11.89
C LEU A 106 13.05 -8.81 11.44
N GLN A 107 13.25 -9.25 10.21
CA GLN A 107 14.59 -9.28 9.61
C GLN A 107 14.89 -7.93 8.99
N VAL A 108 16.08 -7.40 9.27
CA VAL A 108 16.53 -6.11 8.78
C VAL A 108 17.85 -6.30 8.04
N SER A 109 17.90 -5.88 6.79
CA SER A 109 19.09 -5.96 5.95
C SER A 109 19.43 -4.58 5.40
N VAL A 110 20.66 -4.12 5.67
CA VAL A 110 21.13 -2.77 5.28
C VAL A 110 22.08 -2.88 4.11
N TYR A 111 21.90 -2.02 3.11
CA TYR A 111 22.69 -2.01 1.87
C TYR A 111 23.20 -0.60 1.56
N ALA A 112 24.31 -0.53 0.81
CA ALA A 112 24.88 0.70 0.28
C ALA A 112 25.09 1.77 1.37
N ASP A 113 25.78 1.40 2.46
CA ASP A 113 26.13 2.28 3.59
C ASP A 113 24.91 2.96 4.23
N GLY A 114 23.79 2.26 4.29
CA GLY A 114 22.56 2.75 4.92
C GLY A 114 21.61 3.49 3.98
N ASN A 115 21.91 3.57 2.69
CA ASN A 115 21.00 4.18 1.71
C ASN A 115 19.72 3.37 1.55
N TYR A 116 19.78 2.05 1.73
CA TYR A 116 18.62 1.15 1.61
C TYR A 116 18.56 0.19 2.79
N THR A 117 17.37 -0.03 3.30
CA THR A 117 17.12 -1.02 4.36
C THR A 117 15.91 -1.85 3.97
N ILE A 118 16.06 -3.17 3.92
CA ILE A 118 14.93 -4.08 3.65
C ILE A 118 14.40 -4.59 4.97
N LEU A 119 13.09 -4.51 5.16
CA LEU A 119 12.36 -5.05 6.31
C LEU A 119 11.53 -6.24 5.84
N THR A 120 11.73 -7.40 6.49
CA THR A 120 10.98 -8.62 6.16
C THR A 120 10.43 -9.22 7.46
N PRO A 121 9.11 -9.15 7.69
CA PRO A 121 8.52 -9.80 8.87
C PRO A 121 8.56 -11.32 8.73
N SER A 122 8.59 -12.00 9.86
CA SER A 122 8.70 -13.47 9.91
C SER A 122 7.50 -14.20 9.30
N ASP A 123 6.32 -13.57 9.35
CA ASP A 123 5.09 -14.14 8.79
C ASP A 123 4.94 -13.92 7.28
N GLY A 124 5.85 -13.18 6.66
CA GLY A 124 5.79 -12.89 5.23
C GLY A 124 4.62 -12.01 4.81
N SER A 125 4.01 -11.28 5.73
CA SER A 125 2.80 -10.49 5.47
C SER A 125 3.05 -9.31 4.53
N PHE A 126 4.28 -8.79 4.51
CA PHE A 126 4.68 -7.70 3.62
C PHE A 126 6.19 -7.73 3.40
N GLN A 127 6.66 -6.91 2.47
CA GLN A 127 8.08 -6.56 2.37
C GLN A 127 8.17 -5.05 2.21
N ALA A 128 9.15 -4.44 2.83
CA ALA A 128 9.35 -3.01 2.74
C ALA A 128 10.81 -2.66 2.47
N ILE A 129 11.00 -1.57 1.72
CA ILE A 129 12.32 -0.97 1.50
C ILE A 129 12.27 0.44 2.08
N LEU A 130 13.20 0.73 2.96
CA LEU A 130 13.43 2.09 3.44
C LEU A 130 14.55 2.68 2.58
N THR A 131 14.28 3.79 1.92
CA THR A 131 15.24 4.48 1.06
C THR A 131 15.56 5.84 1.67
N LYS A 132 16.83 6.10 1.92
CA LYS A 132 17.26 7.38 2.47
C LYS A 132 16.98 8.50 1.44
N SER A 133 16.11 9.42 1.78
CA SER A 133 15.70 10.52 0.88
C SER A 133 16.24 11.88 1.31
N GLY A 134 17.07 11.91 2.36
CA GLY A 134 17.71 13.10 2.91
C GLY A 134 18.39 12.71 4.20
N GLU A 135 19.13 13.63 4.85
CA GLU A 135 19.82 13.33 6.11
C GLU A 135 18.85 12.89 7.21
N ASN A 136 17.68 13.52 7.25
CA ASN A 136 16.66 13.25 8.25
C ASN A 136 15.29 13.04 7.57
N SER A 137 15.30 12.23 6.52
CA SER A 137 14.12 11.93 5.73
C SER A 137 14.22 10.51 5.18
N CYS A 138 13.11 9.78 5.18
CA CYS A 138 13.06 8.40 4.73
C CYS A 138 11.81 8.15 3.90
N THR A 139 11.97 7.41 2.81
CA THR A 139 10.85 6.92 2.01
C THR A 139 10.69 5.44 2.25
N MET A 140 9.52 5.04 2.74
CA MET A 140 9.17 3.64 2.98
C MET A 140 8.27 3.15 1.84
N THR A 141 8.70 2.08 1.19
CA THR A 141 7.92 1.41 0.15
C THR A 141 7.52 0.04 0.68
N GLU A 142 6.24 -0.13 0.99
CA GLU A 142 5.68 -1.36 1.54
C GLU A 142 4.85 -2.07 0.49
N SER A 143 5.14 -3.35 0.26
CA SER A 143 4.46 -4.15 -0.75
C SER A 143 3.80 -5.39 -0.15
N ARG A 144 2.66 -5.76 -0.71
CA ARG A 144 1.94 -6.99 -0.36
C ARG A 144 1.38 -7.63 -1.62
N MET A 145 1.34 -8.95 -1.60
CA MET A 145 0.62 -9.72 -2.60
C MET A 145 -0.33 -10.69 -1.89
N MET A 146 -1.58 -10.71 -2.31
CA MET A 146 -2.62 -11.50 -1.64
C MET A 146 -3.34 -12.39 -2.66
N TRP A 147 -3.54 -13.66 -2.26
CA TRP A 147 -4.23 -14.67 -3.07
C TRP A 147 -5.40 -15.25 -2.26
N PRO A 148 -6.44 -14.43 -1.93
CA PRO A 148 -7.55 -14.93 -1.14
C PRO A 148 -8.23 -16.13 -1.81
N GLY A 149 -8.51 -17.18 -1.05
CA GLY A 149 -9.15 -18.39 -1.56
C GLY A 149 -8.20 -19.42 -2.16
N LYS A 150 -6.91 -19.19 -2.12
CA LYS A 150 -5.90 -20.15 -2.64
C LYS A 150 -4.94 -20.61 -1.54
#